data_b6e521087e5765c829b937e2571f954a
#
_entry.id   b6e521087e5765c829b937e2571f954a
#
_cell.length_a   1.000
_cell.length_b   1.000
_cell.length_c   1.000
_cell.angle_alpha   90.00
_cell.angle_beta   90.00
_cell.angle_gamma   90.00
#
_symmetry.space_group_name_H-M   'P 1'
#
loop_
_entity.id
_entity.type
_entity.pdbx_description
1 polymer ?
#
loop_
_entity_poly.entity_id
_entity_poly.type
_entity_poly.pdbx_seq_one_letter_code
_entity_poly.pdbx_strand_id
1 'polypeptide(L)'
;MPYRKEPLIIGQYYHIFNRGIDGMTIFKETSNYSRFMELLSYYNHVNPNKTFSVYSKSIPSIQQKILSSLDSKKQLVEILCFCLMPNHYHLILHQSQDNGISTFLRIIQNAYAKYFNTKYKRSGPLMQSAFQVKLIDSDEKLYHVSRYVHLNPSTANLVQTDQLQDYSMSSYPSYIGKTSLSFISTSLILNNFHTRNNY
;
A
#
# COMPACT_ATOMS: atom_id res chain seq x y z
N MET A 1 2.46 19.26 -14.06
CA MET A 1 2.89 18.04 -13.34
C MET A 1 4.28 17.70 -13.85
N PRO A 2 5.23 17.30 -12.99
CA PRO A 2 6.51 16.85 -13.50
C PRO A 2 6.30 15.65 -14.43
N TYR A 3 6.96 15.65 -15.58
CA TYR A 3 6.87 14.59 -16.57
C TYR A 3 7.42 13.29 -15.97
N ARG A 4 6.58 12.24 -15.93
CA ARG A 4 7.00 10.92 -15.45
C ARG A 4 7.78 10.22 -16.57
N LYS A 5 8.99 9.73 -16.26
CA LYS A 5 9.84 9.04 -17.25
C LYS A 5 9.27 7.69 -17.67
N GLU A 6 8.59 6.97 -16.77
CA GLU A 6 8.00 5.64 -17.03
C GLU A 6 6.47 5.76 -17.12
N PRO A 7 5.84 5.40 -18.25
CA PRO A 7 4.39 5.35 -18.37
C PRO A 7 3.81 4.24 -17.49
N LEU A 8 2.62 4.48 -16.93
CA LEU A 8 1.87 3.45 -16.23
C LEU A 8 0.92 2.75 -17.21
N ILE A 9 1.21 1.50 -17.52
CA ILE A 9 0.52 0.69 -18.52
C ILE A 9 -0.37 -0.34 -17.82
N ILE A 10 -1.59 -0.56 -18.31
CA ILE A 10 -2.51 -1.61 -17.80
C ILE A 10 -1.83 -2.97 -17.93
N GLY A 11 -2.01 -3.81 -16.93
CA GLY A 11 -1.47 -5.17 -16.89
C GLY A 11 0.00 -5.25 -16.44
N GLN A 12 0.65 -4.13 -16.16
CA GLN A 12 2.04 -4.11 -15.71
C GLN A 12 2.16 -3.97 -14.20
N TYR A 13 3.30 -4.45 -13.67
CA TYR A 13 3.65 -4.39 -12.25
C TYR A 13 4.63 -3.26 -11.99
N TYR A 14 4.45 -2.58 -10.87
CA TYR A 14 5.27 -1.44 -10.49
C TYR A 14 5.65 -1.48 -9.03
N HIS A 15 6.92 -1.24 -8.75
CA HIS A 15 7.38 -0.86 -7.42
C HIS A 15 7.18 0.63 -7.23
N ILE A 16 6.35 0.99 -6.27
CA ILE A 16 5.97 2.35 -5.93
C ILE A 16 6.49 2.69 -4.56
N PHE A 17 7.05 3.88 -4.40
CA PHE A 17 7.44 4.37 -3.08
C PHE A 17 7.33 5.90 -3.01
N ASN A 18 7.10 6.40 -1.80
CA ASN A 18 7.12 7.83 -1.50
C ASN A 18 7.54 8.03 -0.04
N ARG A 19 8.04 9.20 0.26
CA ARG A 19 8.53 9.54 1.60
C ARG A 19 8.01 10.90 2.06
N GLY A 20 8.09 11.12 3.37
CA GLY A 20 7.80 12.42 3.97
C GLY A 20 8.73 13.51 3.44
N ILE A 21 8.21 14.74 3.31
CA ILE A 21 9.00 15.90 2.96
C ILE A 21 10.16 16.03 3.96
N ASP A 22 11.34 16.35 3.45
CA ASP A 22 12.57 16.51 4.23
C ASP A 22 12.90 15.30 5.13
N GLY A 23 12.43 14.10 4.70
CA GLY A 23 12.63 12.88 5.47
C GLY A 23 11.80 12.75 6.73
N MET A 24 10.81 13.64 6.93
CA MET A 24 9.99 13.63 8.14
C MET A 24 9.26 12.31 8.37
N THR A 25 9.09 11.95 9.64
CA THR A 25 8.29 10.80 10.06
C THR A 25 6.81 11.04 9.74
N ILE A 26 6.25 10.18 8.89
CA ILE A 26 4.84 10.20 8.48
C ILE A 26 4.00 9.14 9.18
N PHE A 27 4.63 8.14 9.79
CA PHE A 27 3.98 7.14 10.64
C PHE A 27 4.60 7.22 12.03
N LYS A 28 4.03 8.03 12.92
CA LYS A 28 4.56 8.31 14.27
C LYS A 28 4.13 7.30 15.31
N GLU A 29 2.98 6.67 15.10
CA GLU A 29 2.34 5.75 16.04
C GLU A 29 1.47 4.73 15.31
N THR A 30 1.11 3.64 15.96
CA THR A 30 0.33 2.52 15.39
C THR A 30 -0.93 2.99 14.65
N SER A 31 -1.66 3.97 15.18
CA SER A 31 -2.88 4.48 14.55
C SER A 31 -2.63 5.14 13.17
N ASN A 32 -1.42 5.65 12.92
CA ASN A 32 -1.05 6.18 11.61
C ASN A 32 -0.89 5.06 10.59
N TYR A 33 -0.21 3.98 10.97
CA TYR A 33 -0.05 2.79 10.13
C TYR A 33 -1.41 2.14 9.82
N SER A 34 -2.22 1.91 10.87
CA SER A 34 -3.57 1.35 10.71
C SER A 34 -4.41 2.18 9.75
N ARG A 35 -4.41 3.53 9.90
CA ARG A 35 -5.12 4.44 9.00
C ARG A 35 -4.66 4.30 7.56
N PHE A 36 -3.37 4.18 7.31
CA PHE A 36 -2.85 4.03 5.95
C PHE A 36 -3.25 2.68 5.35
N MET A 37 -3.17 1.59 6.11
CA MET A 37 -3.61 0.24 5.67
C MET A 37 -5.12 0.20 5.38
N GLU A 38 -5.95 0.86 6.20
CA GLU A 38 -7.38 1.02 5.94
C GLU A 38 -7.64 1.76 4.62
N LEU A 39 -6.88 2.81 4.33
CA LEU A 39 -6.99 3.54 3.07
C LEU A 39 -6.55 2.69 1.87
N LEU A 40 -5.48 1.88 2.01
CA LEU A 40 -5.07 0.92 0.98
C LEU A 40 -6.22 -0.05 0.66
N SER A 41 -6.82 -0.66 1.69
CA SER A 41 -7.92 -1.61 1.55
C SER A 41 -9.19 -0.98 0.95
N TYR A 42 -9.54 0.23 1.38
CA TYR A 42 -10.79 0.87 0.98
C TYR A 42 -10.76 1.42 -0.45
N TYR A 43 -9.65 2.05 -0.83
CA TYR A 43 -9.55 2.77 -2.10
C TYR A 43 -8.93 1.99 -3.26
N ASN A 44 -8.58 0.71 -3.07
CA ASN A 44 -8.14 -0.10 -4.21
C ASN A 44 -9.27 -0.41 -5.21
N HIS A 45 -10.53 -0.16 -4.83
CA HIS A 45 -11.72 -0.34 -5.67
C HIS A 45 -12.03 0.89 -6.52
N VAL A 46 -12.66 0.67 -7.66
CA VAL A 46 -13.16 1.75 -8.53
C VAL A 46 -14.35 2.44 -7.87
N ASN A 47 -14.26 3.77 -7.72
CA ASN A 47 -15.35 4.64 -7.30
C ASN A 47 -16.13 4.19 -6.05
N PRO A 48 -15.52 4.18 -4.85
CA PRO A 48 -16.31 4.02 -3.64
C PRO A 48 -17.36 5.14 -3.56
N ASN A 49 -18.63 4.76 -3.38
CA ASN A 49 -19.78 5.70 -3.33
C ASN A 49 -19.69 6.70 -2.18
N LYS A 50 -18.84 6.46 -1.20
CA LYS A 50 -18.60 7.34 -0.05
C LYS A 50 -17.10 7.50 0.18
N THR A 51 -16.71 8.63 0.75
CA THR A 51 -15.32 8.83 1.17
C THR A 51 -15.01 7.95 2.40
N PHE A 52 -13.74 7.59 2.58
CA PHE A 52 -13.33 6.84 3.76
C PHE A 52 -13.69 7.55 5.08
N SER A 53 -13.67 8.88 5.11
CA SER A 53 -14.06 9.66 6.30
C SER A 53 -15.55 9.50 6.66
N VAL A 54 -16.43 9.32 5.67
CA VAL A 54 -17.84 9.01 5.91
C VAL A 54 -17.98 7.55 6.35
N TYR A 55 -17.34 6.63 5.63
CA TYR A 55 -17.32 5.21 5.97
C TYR A 55 -16.87 4.97 7.43
N SER A 56 -15.71 5.50 7.82
CA SER A 56 -15.12 5.23 9.13
C SER A 56 -15.91 5.80 10.33
N LYS A 57 -16.80 6.75 10.08
CA LYS A 57 -17.70 7.36 11.10
C LYS A 57 -19.10 6.74 11.09
N SER A 58 -19.41 5.89 10.12
CA SER A 58 -20.71 5.26 10.02
C SER A 58 -20.84 4.10 11.02
N ILE A 59 -22.08 3.81 11.41
CA ILE A 59 -22.40 2.63 12.25
C ILE A 59 -22.11 1.33 11.46
N PRO A 60 -21.86 0.20 12.14
CA PRO A 60 -21.44 -1.05 11.49
C PRO A 60 -22.35 -1.52 10.35
N SER A 61 -23.67 -1.39 10.49
CA SER A 61 -24.64 -1.77 9.46
C SER A 61 -24.52 -0.93 8.17
N ILE A 62 -24.19 0.35 8.31
CA ILE A 62 -23.93 1.23 7.17
C ILE A 62 -22.57 0.94 6.55
N GLN A 63 -21.55 0.69 7.38
CA GLN A 63 -20.22 0.27 6.90
C GLN A 63 -20.32 -0.99 6.05
N GLN A 64 -21.07 -1.99 6.50
CA GLN A 64 -21.30 -3.24 5.76
C GLN A 64 -21.99 -2.97 4.41
N LYS A 65 -23.02 -2.11 4.38
CA LYS A 65 -23.69 -1.71 3.13
C LYS A 65 -22.73 -1.01 2.16
N ILE A 66 -21.85 -0.14 2.66
CA ILE A 66 -20.84 0.53 1.82
C ILE A 66 -19.87 -0.50 1.26
N LEU A 67 -19.33 -1.40 2.09
CA LEU A 67 -18.39 -2.43 1.65
C LEU A 67 -19.04 -3.39 0.64
N SER A 68 -20.28 -3.83 0.88
CA SER A 68 -20.98 -4.71 -0.06
C SER A 68 -21.32 -4.04 -1.40
N SER A 69 -21.34 -2.71 -1.45
CA SER A 69 -21.51 -1.95 -2.69
C SER A 69 -20.22 -1.81 -3.50
N LEU A 70 -19.05 -2.14 -2.91
CA LEU A 70 -17.79 -2.14 -3.61
C LEU A 70 -17.72 -3.37 -4.52
N ASP A 71 -17.58 -3.14 -5.81
CA ASP A 71 -17.41 -4.23 -6.78
C ASP A 71 -15.98 -4.79 -6.68
N SER A 72 -15.85 -5.97 -6.09
CA SER A 72 -14.55 -6.65 -5.93
C SER A 72 -13.87 -6.97 -7.27
N LYS A 73 -14.62 -6.99 -8.38
CA LYS A 73 -14.10 -7.22 -9.72
C LYS A 73 -13.60 -5.95 -10.40
N LYS A 74 -13.90 -4.79 -9.84
CA LYS A 74 -13.50 -3.47 -10.39
C LYS A 74 -12.50 -2.80 -9.47
N GLN A 75 -11.27 -3.28 -9.49
CA GLN A 75 -10.17 -2.68 -8.74
C GLN A 75 -9.40 -1.69 -9.63
N LEU A 76 -9.00 -0.56 -9.05
CA LEU A 76 -8.05 0.38 -9.67
C LEU A 76 -6.67 -0.26 -9.80
N VAL A 77 -6.28 -0.95 -8.75
CA VAL A 77 -5.00 -1.63 -8.62
C VAL A 77 -5.17 -2.92 -7.84
N GLU A 78 -4.33 -3.90 -8.12
CA GLU A 78 -4.12 -5.05 -7.26
C GLU A 78 -2.86 -4.82 -6.43
N ILE A 79 -2.98 -4.97 -5.11
CA ILE A 79 -1.87 -4.75 -4.19
C ILE A 79 -1.21 -6.09 -3.90
N LEU A 80 0.04 -6.26 -4.33
CA LEU A 80 0.78 -7.50 -4.10
C LEU A 80 1.53 -7.45 -2.77
N CYS A 81 2.35 -6.42 -2.59
CA CYS A 81 3.16 -6.25 -1.37
C CYS A 81 3.06 -4.83 -0.84
N PHE A 82 3.27 -4.67 0.46
CA PHE A 82 3.56 -3.38 1.06
C PHE A 82 4.52 -3.50 2.24
N CYS A 83 5.21 -2.38 2.50
CA CYS A 83 5.95 -2.14 3.73
C CYS A 83 5.87 -0.67 4.09
N LEU A 84 5.39 -0.38 5.30
CA LEU A 84 5.28 0.97 5.84
C LEU A 84 6.42 1.21 6.83
N MET A 85 7.29 2.15 6.49
CA MET A 85 8.44 2.58 7.29
C MET A 85 8.15 3.92 7.96
N PRO A 86 8.79 4.31 9.05
CA PRO A 86 8.43 5.52 9.79
C PRO A 86 8.30 6.78 8.93
N ASN A 87 9.14 6.95 7.91
CA ASN A 87 9.16 8.16 7.08
C ASN A 87 8.85 7.92 5.59
N HIS A 88 8.55 6.70 5.18
CA HIS A 88 8.25 6.34 3.79
C HIS A 88 7.43 5.03 3.70
N TYR A 89 7.00 4.68 2.51
CA TYR A 89 6.36 3.40 2.24
C TYR A 89 6.83 2.81 0.91
N HIS A 90 6.73 1.50 0.79
CA HIS A 90 6.90 0.73 -0.44
C HIS A 90 5.63 -0.05 -0.74
N LEU A 91 5.23 -0.09 -2.02
CA LEU A 91 4.12 -0.89 -2.54
C LEU A 91 4.57 -1.60 -3.80
N ILE A 92 4.10 -2.83 -4.01
CA ILE A 92 4.09 -3.45 -5.34
C ILE A 92 2.64 -3.49 -5.79
N LEU A 93 2.36 -2.80 -6.90
CA LEU A 93 1.03 -2.66 -7.46
C LEU A 93 0.98 -3.19 -8.89
N HIS A 94 -0.08 -3.91 -9.22
CA HIS A 94 -0.50 -4.23 -10.58
C HIS A 94 -1.52 -3.19 -11.03
N GLN A 95 -1.35 -2.62 -12.23
CA GLN A 95 -2.31 -1.65 -12.77
C GLN A 95 -3.46 -2.37 -13.44
N SER A 96 -4.62 -2.42 -12.78
CA SER A 96 -5.80 -3.15 -13.27
C SER A 96 -6.70 -2.28 -14.18
N GLN A 97 -6.59 -0.95 -14.09
CA GLN A 97 -7.38 0.01 -14.85
C GLN A 97 -6.48 1.10 -15.44
N ASP A 98 -6.95 1.76 -16.49
CA ASP A 98 -6.26 2.94 -17.01
C ASP A 98 -6.18 4.03 -15.93
N ASN A 99 -4.99 4.61 -15.80
CA ASN A 99 -4.67 5.56 -14.72
C ASN A 99 -4.93 5.05 -13.29
N GLY A 100 -5.11 3.73 -13.10
CA GLY A 100 -5.46 3.11 -11.82
C GLY A 100 -4.50 3.48 -10.70
N ILE A 101 -3.20 3.26 -10.89
CA ILE A 101 -2.16 3.60 -9.90
C ILE A 101 -2.15 5.09 -9.57
N SER A 102 -2.21 5.95 -10.58
CA SER A 102 -2.19 7.42 -10.37
C SER A 102 -3.41 7.88 -9.58
N THR A 103 -4.59 7.36 -9.91
CA THR A 103 -5.84 7.67 -9.21
C THR A 103 -5.82 7.17 -7.78
N PHE A 104 -5.45 5.90 -7.58
CA PHE A 104 -5.34 5.27 -6.27
C PHE A 104 -4.41 6.04 -5.35
N LEU A 105 -3.18 6.30 -5.79
CA LEU A 105 -2.17 6.99 -4.97
C LEU A 105 -2.56 8.44 -4.67
N ARG A 106 -3.13 9.16 -5.62
CA ARG A 106 -3.65 10.51 -5.39
C ARG A 106 -4.70 10.52 -4.28
N ILE A 107 -5.62 9.56 -4.29
CA ILE A 107 -6.69 9.49 -3.29
C ILE A 107 -6.12 9.14 -1.91
N ILE A 108 -5.33 8.07 -1.78
CA ILE A 108 -4.83 7.63 -0.48
C ILE A 108 -3.85 8.63 0.14
N GLN A 109 -2.95 9.22 -0.66
CA GLN A 109 -1.99 10.21 -0.16
C GLN A 109 -2.70 11.48 0.32
N ASN A 110 -3.70 11.98 -0.43
CA ASN A 110 -4.49 13.15 -0.02
C ASN A 110 -5.32 12.85 1.24
N ALA A 111 -5.99 11.70 1.29
CA ALA A 111 -6.77 11.29 2.46
C ALA A 111 -5.88 11.14 3.71
N TYR A 112 -4.72 10.53 3.56
CA TYR A 112 -3.77 10.36 4.65
C TYR A 112 -3.15 11.68 5.10
N ALA A 113 -2.73 12.54 4.17
CA ALA A 113 -2.19 13.87 4.49
C ALA A 113 -3.21 14.72 5.25
N LYS A 114 -4.49 14.71 4.83
CA LYS A 114 -5.57 15.39 5.55
C LYS A 114 -5.73 14.84 6.98
N TYR A 115 -5.77 13.52 7.14
CA TYR A 115 -5.85 12.87 8.45
C TYR A 115 -4.65 13.28 9.34
N PHE A 116 -3.42 13.14 8.84
CA PHE A 116 -2.21 13.46 9.56
C PHE A 116 -2.14 14.93 9.97
N ASN A 117 -2.39 15.84 9.03
CA ASN A 117 -2.36 17.28 9.28
C ASN A 117 -3.42 17.71 10.30
N THR A 118 -4.63 17.14 10.25
CA THR A 118 -5.67 17.40 11.24
C THR A 118 -5.24 16.89 12.62
N LYS A 119 -4.73 15.65 12.71
CA LYS A 119 -4.34 15.03 13.97
C LYS A 119 -3.20 15.76 14.66
N TYR A 120 -2.21 16.23 13.89
CA TYR A 120 -1.01 16.88 14.42
C TYR A 120 -1.02 18.39 14.28
N LYS A 121 -2.19 19.00 14.00
CA LYS A 121 -2.38 20.46 13.85
C LYS A 121 -1.36 21.09 12.91
N ARG A 122 -1.15 20.44 11.77
CA ARG A 122 -0.14 20.80 10.78
C ARG A 122 -0.82 21.25 9.47
N SER A 123 -0.14 22.11 8.71
CA SER A 123 -0.54 22.52 7.36
C SER A 123 0.53 22.15 6.33
N GLY A 124 0.17 22.23 5.05
CA GLY A 124 1.08 22.00 3.94
C GLY A 124 1.21 20.52 3.53
N PRO A 125 2.04 20.24 2.54
CA PRO A 125 2.22 18.89 2.02
C PRO A 125 2.89 17.98 3.05
N LEU A 126 2.52 16.70 3.03
CA LEU A 126 3.05 15.67 3.94
C LEU A 126 4.13 14.82 3.28
N MET A 127 3.94 14.50 2.00
CA MET A 127 4.82 13.64 1.22
C MET A 127 5.45 14.44 0.08
N GLN A 128 6.53 13.93 -0.48
CA GLN A 128 7.16 14.50 -1.68
C GLN A 128 6.15 14.58 -2.82
N SER A 129 6.28 15.59 -3.68
CA SER A 129 5.26 15.97 -4.68
C SER A 129 4.94 14.87 -5.69
N ALA A 130 5.91 14.01 -6.02
CA ALA A 130 5.72 12.88 -6.91
C ALA A 130 6.16 11.58 -6.21
N PHE A 131 5.30 10.57 -6.23
CA PHE A 131 5.73 9.22 -5.86
C PHE A 131 6.68 8.68 -6.93
N GLN A 132 7.63 7.87 -6.51
CA GLN A 132 8.59 7.21 -7.40
C GLN A 132 7.98 5.91 -7.93
N VAL A 133 8.37 5.55 -9.16
CA VAL A 133 7.88 4.39 -9.89
C VAL A 133 9.05 3.67 -10.51
N LYS A 134 9.04 2.33 -10.44
CA LYS A 134 9.95 1.46 -11.18
C LYS A 134 9.15 0.32 -11.78
N LEU A 135 9.22 0.15 -13.10
CA LEU A 135 8.60 -0.97 -13.78
C LEU A 135 9.25 -2.29 -13.32
N ILE A 136 8.41 -3.29 -13.09
CA ILE A 136 8.80 -4.68 -12.84
C ILE A 136 8.43 -5.46 -14.10
N ASP A 137 9.43 -5.77 -14.90
CA ASP A 137 9.33 -6.27 -16.27
C ASP A 137 9.61 -7.78 -16.40
N SER A 138 9.87 -8.47 -15.30
CA SER A 138 10.01 -9.93 -15.27
C SER A 138 9.58 -10.54 -13.93
N ASP A 139 9.29 -11.84 -13.94
CA ASP A 139 8.91 -12.58 -12.73
C ASP A 139 10.06 -12.63 -11.72
N GLU A 140 11.31 -12.84 -12.18
CA GLU A 140 12.48 -12.83 -11.31
C GLU A 140 12.62 -11.49 -10.58
N LYS A 141 12.41 -10.39 -11.31
CA LYS A 141 12.43 -9.05 -10.73
C LYS A 141 11.28 -8.84 -9.75
N LEU A 142 10.08 -9.39 -10.04
CA LEU A 142 8.94 -9.34 -9.13
C LEU A 142 9.27 -10.03 -7.81
N TYR A 143 9.85 -11.23 -7.84
CA TYR A 143 10.24 -11.97 -6.64
C TYR A 143 11.34 -11.26 -5.88
N HIS A 144 12.37 -10.77 -6.58
CA HIS A 144 13.45 -10.02 -5.95
C HIS A 144 12.94 -8.76 -5.26
N VAL A 145 12.11 -7.96 -5.94
CA VAL A 145 11.57 -6.70 -5.39
C VAL A 145 10.58 -6.98 -4.24
N SER A 146 9.80 -8.07 -4.29
CA SER A 146 8.91 -8.42 -3.18
C SER A 146 9.69 -8.73 -1.90
N ARG A 147 10.77 -9.51 -2.00
CA ARG A 147 11.68 -9.77 -0.88
C ARG A 147 12.35 -8.49 -0.38
N TYR A 148 12.82 -7.65 -1.31
CA TYR A 148 13.38 -6.34 -0.96
C TYR A 148 12.38 -5.50 -0.16
N VAL A 149 11.11 -5.43 -0.59
CA VAL A 149 10.06 -4.68 0.12
C VAL A 149 9.86 -5.23 1.53
N HIS A 150 9.83 -6.55 1.70
CA HIS A 150 9.63 -7.18 3.01
C HIS A 150 10.85 -7.11 3.94
N LEU A 151 12.06 -7.04 3.39
CA LEU A 151 13.29 -6.93 4.16
C LEU A 151 13.60 -5.50 4.62
N ASN A 152 12.91 -4.49 4.09
CA ASN A 152 13.18 -3.08 4.44
C ASN A 152 13.25 -2.80 5.95
N PRO A 153 12.35 -3.31 6.82
CA PRO A 153 12.44 -3.04 8.25
C PRO A 153 13.72 -3.56 8.90
N SER A 154 14.20 -4.74 8.48
CA SER A 154 15.45 -5.30 8.98
C SER A 154 16.68 -4.55 8.42
N THR A 155 16.67 -4.25 7.12
CA THR A 155 17.76 -3.48 6.49
C THR A 155 17.90 -2.07 7.09
N ALA A 156 16.81 -1.49 7.56
CA ALA A 156 16.80 -0.20 8.26
C ALA A 156 17.04 -0.33 9.79
N ASN A 157 17.37 -1.51 10.29
CA ASN A 157 17.57 -1.79 11.72
C ASN A 157 16.37 -1.43 12.62
N LEU A 158 15.15 -1.47 12.09
CA LEU A 158 13.93 -1.26 12.89
C LEU A 158 13.53 -2.52 13.66
N VAL A 159 13.81 -3.69 13.08
CA VAL A 159 13.58 -5.01 13.69
C VAL A 159 14.71 -5.95 13.28
N GLN A 160 14.97 -7.00 14.07
CA GLN A 160 15.85 -8.07 13.66
C GLN A 160 15.19 -8.91 12.55
N THR A 161 16.00 -9.63 11.76
CA THR A 161 15.47 -10.40 10.60
C THR A 161 14.49 -11.51 11.03
N ASP A 162 14.71 -12.16 12.17
CA ASP A 162 13.82 -13.16 12.73
C ASP A 162 12.51 -12.58 13.28
N GLN A 163 12.46 -11.28 13.55
CA GLN A 163 11.28 -10.55 14.01
C GLN A 163 10.43 -9.99 12.85
N LEU A 164 10.88 -10.10 11.59
CA LEU A 164 10.11 -9.63 10.42
C LEU A 164 8.72 -10.29 10.35
N GLN A 165 8.61 -11.53 10.78
CA GLN A 165 7.34 -12.27 10.85
C GLN A 165 6.30 -11.62 11.77
N ASP A 166 6.71 -10.76 12.69
CA ASP A 166 5.87 -10.03 13.64
C ASP A 166 5.69 -8.55 13.27
N TYR A 167 6.35 -8.11 12.20
CA TYR A 167 6.24 -6.73 11.72
C TYR A 167 4.91 -6.53 10.97
N SER A 168 3.85 -6.22 11.71
CA SER A 168 2.49 -6.06 11.19
C SER A 168 2.29 -4.86 10.24
N MET A 169 3.31 -3.98 10.12
CA MET A 169 3.29 -2.83 9.21
C MET A 169 3.79 -3.19 7.80
N SER A 170 3.89 -4.48 7.50
CA SER A 170 4.18 -5.02 6.18
C SER A 170 3.25 -6.18 5.82
N SER A 171 3.21 -6.53 4.54
CA SER A 171 2.47 -7.71 4.07
C SER A 171 3.22 -9.04 4.30
N TYR A 172 4.46 -9.03 4.77
CA TYR A 172 5.27 -10.24 4.97
C TYR A 172 4.57 -11.32 5.83
N PRO A 173 3.92 -10.99 6.97
CA PRO A 173 3.19 -11.99 7.75
C PRO A 173 2.11 -12.75 6.97
N SER A 174 1.50 -12.12 5.95
CA SER A 174 0.52 -12.77 5.07
C SER A 174 1.19 -13.73 4.07
N TYR A 175 2.40 -13.46 3.65
CA TYR A 175 3.17 -14.33 2.76
C TYR A 175 3.60 -15.63 3.43
N ILE A 176 3.98 -15.58 4.68
CA ILE A 176 4.34 -16.78 5.47
C ILE A 176 3.14 -17.47 6.13
N GLY A 177 1.90 -16.98 5.87
CA GLY A 177 0.67 -17.61 6.39
C GLY A 177 0.35 -17.31 7.84
N LYS A 178 1.05 -16.36 8.48
CA LYS A 178 0.82 -15.97 9.88
C LYS A 178 -0.43 -15.09 10.04
N THR A 179 -0.75 -14.29 9.02
CA THR A 179 -1.95 -13.45 8.96
C THR A 179 -2.62 -13.55 7.59
N SER A 180 -3.82 -13.00 7.45
CA SER A 180 -4.49 -12.87 6.16
C SER A 180 -5.05 -11.46 6.02
N LEU A 181 -4.55 -10.72 5.05
CA LEU A 181 -5.05 -9.40 4.67
C LEU A 181 -5.85 -9.53 3.38
N SER A 182 -7.16 -9.37 3.44
CA SER A 182 -8.08 -9.61 2.32
C SER A 182 -7.83 -8.73 1.09
N PHE A 183 -7.13 -7.60 1.25
CA PHE A 183 -6.82 -6.68 0.18
C PHE A 183 -5.46 -6.92 -0.50
N ILE A 184 -4.72 -7.97 -0.08
CA ILE A 184 -3.42 -8.32 -0.63
C ILE A 184 -3.53 -9.59 -1.49
N SER A 185 -3.06 -9.51 -2.72
CA SER A 185 -2.97 -10.65 -3.65
C SER A 185 -1.60 -11.32 -3.53
N THR A 186 -1.51 -12.34 -2.69
CA THR A 186 -0.24 -13.07 -2.49
C THR A 186 -0.02 -14.17 -3.52
N SER A 187 -1.08 -14.69 -4.13
CA SER A 187 -1.05 -15.87 -5.01
C SER A 187 -0.16 -15.67 -6.23
N LEU A 188 -0.15 -14.48 -6.83
CA LEU A 188 0.67 -14.16 -8.01
C LEU A 188 2.18 -14.34 -7.77
N ILE A 189 2.60 -14.15 -6.53
CA ILE A 189 4.01 -14.35 -6.15
C ILE A 189 4.20 -15.77 -5.60
N LEU A 190 3.34 -16.21 -4.67
CA LEU A 190 3.51 -17.47 -3.96
C LEU A 190 3.34 -18.72 -4.84
N ASN A 191 2.55 -18.65 -5.91
CA ASN A 191 2.35 -19.79 -6.82
C ASN A 191 3.65 -20.26 -7.51
N ASN A 192 4.68 -19.42 -7.52
CA ASN A 192 5.99 -19.75 -8.08
C ASN A 192 6.96 -20.33 -7.05
N PHE A 193 6.53 -20.50 -5.79
CA PHE A 193 7.32 -21.12 -4.74
C PHE A 193 6.68 -22.45 -4.36
N HIS A 194 7.48 -23.54 -4.28
CA HIS A 194 6.99 -24.86 -3.91
C HIS A 194 6.37 -24.91 -2.51
N THR A 195 6.86 -24.06 -1.62
CA THR A 195 6.28 -23.86 -0.28
C THR A 195 6.44 -22.41 0.13
N ARG A 196 5.59 -21.96 1.08
CA ARG A 196 5.71 -20.62 1.67
C ARG A 196 7.04 -20.38 2.39
N ASN A 197 7.69 -21.46 2.85
CA ASN A 197 8.98 -21.38 3.50
C ASN A 197 10.14 -21.07 2.53
N ASN A 198 9.90 -21.18 1.23
CA ASN A 198 10.88 -20.84 0.19
C ASN A 198 10.80 -19.37 -0.25
N TYR A 199 9.80 -18.64 0.22
CA TYR A 199 9.66 -17.21 -0.02
C TYR A 199 10.60 -16.41 0.91
#